data_26fd4b7547ff5c9742bee5168ebcbf26
#
_entry.id   26fd4b7547ff5c9742bee5168ebcbf26
#
_cell.length_a   1.000
_cell.length_b   1.000
_cell.length_c   1.000
_cell.angle_alpha   90.00
_cell.angle_beta   90.00
_cell.angle_gamma   90.00
#
_symmetry.space_group_name_H-M   'P 1'
#
loop_
_entity.id
_entity.type
_entity.pdbx_description
1 polymer ?
#
loop_
_entity_poly.entity_id
_entity_poly.type
_entity_poly.pdbx_seq_one_letter_code
_entity_poly.pdbx_strand_id
1 'polypeptide(L)'
;MTQVTNPTPHSPGRPELRANGLFNRVSQWPRAVRRTLILIGSIIAALLLISIISAPLDLYTQCLFAALCFCSALFIKRLPGRLPILALIVMSLVASLRYMYWRLTDTLGFEGWLDIMFGYGLVLAEIYALVVLIFGYVQTAWPLRRQPVLLTGDPSDWPTVDVFIPTYNEALSIVKLSIFVTRV
;
A
#
# COMPACT_ATOMS: atom_id res chain seq x y z
N MET A 1 -51.27 -2.24 -36.93
CA MET A 1 -49.84 -2.20 -36.81
C MET A 1 -49.44 -0.90 -36.14
N THR A 2 -49.31 -0.90 -34.83
CA THR A 2 -49.00 0.28 -34.02
C THR A 2 -47.53 0.14 -33.58
N GLN A 3 -46.67 1.02 -34.09
CA GLN A 3 -45.27 1.09 -33.70
C GLN A 3 -45.16 1.67 -32.28
N VAL A 4 -44.65 0.88 -31.35
CA VAL A 4 -44.26 1.31 -30.01
C VAL A 4 -42.86 1.93 -30.09
N THR A 5 -42.80 3.26 -30.01
CA THR A 5 -41.56 4.00 -29.88
C THR A 5 -41.07 3.89 -28.42
N ASN A 6 -39.94 3.21 -28.25
CA ASN A 6 -39.24 3.08 -26.98
C ASN A 6 -38.55 4.43 -26.62
N PRO A 7 -38.81 5.07 -25.47
CA PRO A 7 -38.07 6.26 -25.07
C PRO A 7 -36.65 5.89 -24.63
N THR A 8 -35.67 6.53 -25.24
CA THR A 8 -34.25 6.45 -24.83
C THR A 8 -34.10 6.95 -23.41
N PRO A 9 -33.39 6.23 -22.52
CA PRO A 9 -33.13 6.71 -21.18
C PRO A 9 -32.13 7.89 -21.22
N HIS A 10 -32.58 9.06 -20.80
CA HIS A 10 -31.73 10.19 -20.48
C HIS A 10 -30.79 9.78 -19.34
N SER A 11 -29.51 9.59 -19.65
CA SER A 11 -28.47 9.48 -18.61
C SER A 11 -28.28 10.86 -17.98
N PRO A 12 -28.42 11.01 -16.64
CA PRO A 12 -28.07 12.26 -15.98
C PRO A 12 -26.54 12.45 -16.11
N GLY A 13 -26.16 13.56 -16.75
CA GLY A 13 -24.76 13.95 -16.93
C GLY A 13 -24.04 13.96 -15.58
N ARG A 14 -23.10 13.04 -15.41
CA ARG A 14 -22.14 13.09 -14.29
C ARG A 14 -21.38 14.41 -14.41
N PRO A 15 -21.23 15.19 -13.35
CA PRO A 15 -20.31 16.31 -13.36
C PRO A 15 -18.90 15.75 -13.53
N GLU A 16 -18.37 15.83 -14.74
CA GLU A 16 -16.97 15.58 -15.06
C GLU A 16 -16.13 16.56 -14.25
N LEU A 17 -15.63 16.09 -13.12
CA LEU A 17 -14.82 16.84 -12.19
C LEU A 17 -13.62 17.44 -12.94
N ARG A 18 -13.44 18.73 -12.80
CA ARG A 18 -12.38 19.60 -13.32
C ARG A 18 -10.93 19.16 -12.98
N ALA A 19 -10.74 17.98 -12.42
CA ALA A 19 -9.43 17.37 -12.15
C ALA A 19 -8.65 16.96 -13.42
N ASN A 20 -9.34 16.86 -14.58
CA ASN A 20 -8.74 16.42 -15.83
C ASN A 20 -7.88 17.51 -16.54
N GLY A 21 -7.97 18.79 -16.12
CA GLY A 21 -7.29 19.88 -16.80
C GLY A 21 -5.76 19.87 -16.66
N LEU A 22 -5.23 19.51 -15.50
CA LEU A 22 -3.78 19.46 -15.26
C LEU A 22 -3.16 18.19 -15.84
N PHE A 23 -3.82 17.05 -15.70
CA PHE A 23 -3.34 15.78 -16.28
C PHE A 23 -3.33 15.81 -17.80
N ASN A 24 -4.32 16.44 -18.45
CA ASN A 24 -4.35 16.59 -19.90
C ASN A 24 -3.26 17.54 -20.43
N ARG A 25 -2.89 18.59 -19.68
CA ARG A 25 -1.80 19.48 -20.09
C ARG A 25 -0.42 18.78 -20.02
N VAL A 26 -0.20 17.95 -19.02
CA VAL A 26 1.06 17.19 -18.86
C VAL A 26 1.17 16.06 -19.89
N SER A 27 0.05 15.48 -20.34
CA SER A 27 0.06 14.43 -21.37
C SER A 27 0.45 14.93 -22.75
N GLN A 28 0.32 16.24 -23.05
CA GLN A 28 0.67 16.85 -24.32
C GLN A 28 2.18 17.21 -24.42
N TRP A 29 2.94 17.08 -23.34
CA TRP A 29 4.35 17.38 -23.37
C TRP A 29 5.17 16.30 -24.10
N PRO A 30 6.26 16.67 -24.80
CA PRO A 30 7.16 15.72 -25.44
C PRO A 30 7.60 14.64 -24.45
N ARG A 31 7.63 13.39 -24.88
CA ARG A 31 7.98 12.24 -24.02
C ARG A 31 9.31 12.44 -23.26
N ALA A 32 10.26 13.13 -23.90
CA ALA A 32 11.54 13.49 -23.29
C ALA A 32 11.36 14.44 -22.09
N VAL A 33 10.64 15.55 -22.25
CA VAL A 33 10.38 16.52 -21.18
C VAL A 33 9.66 15.89 -19.99
N ARG A 34 8.65 15.07 -20.26
CA ARG A 34 7.94 14.35 -19.20
C ARG A 34 8.84 13.37 -18.42
N ARG A 35 9.73 12.65 -19.12
CA ARG A 35 10.70 11.75 -18.46
C ARG A 35 11.68 12.54 -17.60
N THR A 36 12.22 13.64 -18.11
CA THR A 36 13.14 14.51 -17.36
C THR A 36 12.48 15.08 -16.10
N LEU A 37 11.24 15.56 -16.18
CA LEU A 37 10.51 16.07 -15.02
C LEU A 37 10.21 15.00 -13.99
N ILE A 38 9.85 13.77 -14.42
CA ILE A 38 9.66 12.63 -13.51
C ILE A 38 10.99 12.30 -12.82
N LEU A 39 12.10 12.27 -13.54
CA LEU A 39 13.41 11.98 -12.97
C LEU A 39 13.83 13.07 -11.96
N ILE A 40 13.71 14.34 -12.31
CA ILE A 40 14.02 15.45 -11.39
C ILE A 40 13.11 15.38 -10.16
N GLY A 41 11.81 15.19 -10.35
CA GLY A 41 10.85 15.06 -9.24
C GLY A 41 11.16 13.86 -8.33
N SER A 42 11.56 12.71 -8.90
CA SER A 42 11.94 11.55 -8.11
C SER A 42 13.25 11.75 -7.35
N ILE A 43 14.22 12.44 -7.92
CA ILE A 43 15.47 12.79 -7.23
C ILE A 43 15.19 13.74 -6.06
N ILE A 44 14.40 14.80 -6.27
CA ILE A 44 14.01 15.74 -5.21
C ILE A 44 13.26 14.99 -4.10
N ALA A 45 12.30 14.14 -4.44
CA ALA A 45 11.57 13.34 -3.48
C ALA A 45 12.50 12.41 -2.68
N ALA A 46 13.46 11.76 -3.34
CA ALA A 46 14.44 10.90 -2.67
C ALA A 46 15.34 11.71 -1.71
N LEU A 47 15.82 12.87 -2.12
CA LEU A 47 16.63 13.75 -1.26
C LEU A 47 15.84 14.23 -0.03
N LEU A 48 14.57 14.60 -0.20
CA LEU A 48 13.70 14.97 0.90
C LEU A 48 13.45 13.80 1.86
N LEU A 49 13.23 12.59 1.34
CA LEU A 49 13.08 11.39 2.17
C LEU A 49 14.34 11.09 2.97
N ILE A 50 15.52 11.15 2.33
CA ILE A 50 16.81 10.96 3.00
C ILE A 50 17.00 12.01 4.10
N SER A 51 16.70 13.27 3.81
CA SER A 51 16.79 14.36 4.78
C SER A 51 15.88 14.14 5.99
N ILE A 52 14.63 13.68 5.78
CA ILE A 52 13.70 13.37 6.87
C ILE A 52 14.19 12.18 7.69
N ILE A 53 14.75 11.15 7.06
CA ILE A 53 15.25 9.94 7.73
C ILE A 53 16.47 10.26 8.58
N SER A 54 17.41 11.06 8.10
CA SER A 54 18.70 11.37 8.74
C SER A 54 18.69 12.61 9.64
N ALA A 55 17.60 13.40 9.64
CA ALA A 55 17.54 14.62 10.45
C ALA A 55 17.66 14.30 11.96
N PRO A 56 18.64 14.88 12.68
CA PRO A 56 18.71 14.77 14.12
C PRO A 56 17.57 15.58 14.74
N LEU A 57 16.64 14.90 15.41
CA LEU A 57 15.53 15.53 16.12
C LEU A 57 15.74 15.32 17.63
N ASP A 58 15.56 16.39 18.40
CA ASP A 58 15.46 16.30 19.85
C ASP A 58 14.20 15.54 20.29
N LEU A 59 14.15 15.15 21.55
CA LEU A 59 13.06 14.32 22.07
C LEU A 59 11.67 14.90 21.82
N TYR A 60 11.50 16.22 22.03
CA TYR A 60 10.20 16.87 21.84
C TYR A 60 9.77 16.88 20.36
N THR A 61 10.68 17.21 19.49
CA THR A 61 10.43 17.20 18.03
C THR A 61 10.18 15.79 17.51
N GLN A 62 10.85 14.79 18.08
CA GLN A 62 10.61 13.37 17.76
C GLN A 62 9.21 12.91 18.18
N CYS A 63 8.78 13.29 19.40
CA CYS A 63 7.42 12.99 19.87
C CYS A 63 6.35 13.69 19.02
N LEU A 64 6.58 14.97 18.67
CA LEU A 64 5.68 15.71 17.79
C LEU A 64 5.60 15.08 16.39
N PHE A 65 6.73 14.71 15.81
CA PHE A 65 6.79 14.02 14.53
C PHE A 65 6.00 12.71 14.56
N ALA A 66 6.19 11.88 15.60
CA ALA A 66 5.47 10.62 15.76
C ALA A 66 3.96 10.85 15.92
N ALA A 67 3.55 11.84 16.72
CA ALA A 67 2.14 12.20 16.90
C ALA A 67 1.50 12.68 15.58
N LEU A 68 2.18 13.53 14.82
CA LEU A 68 1.71 14.00 13.51
C LEU A 68 1.58 12.85 12.51
N CYS A 69 2.56 11.95 12.44
CA CYS A 69 2.49 10.75 11.61
C CYS A 69 1.30 9.87 12.01
N PHE A 70 1.11 9.62 13.30
CA PHE A 70 0.00 8.82 13.80
C PHE A 70 -1.36 9.43 13.47
N CYS A 71 -1.55 10.73 13.77
CA CYS A 71 -2.80 11.44 13.45
C CYS A 71 -3.08 11.47 11.94
N SER A 72 -2.05 11.71 11.13
CA SER A 72 -2.16 11.68 9.67
C SER A 72 -2.56 10.30 9.16
N ALA A 73 -1.97 9.22 9.71
CA ALA A 73 -2.33 7.85 9.36
C ALA A 73 -3.78 7.52 9.73
N LEU A 74 -4.27 7.97 10.89
CA LEU A 74 -5.67 7.80 11.30
C LEU A 74 -6.65 8.50 10.36
N PHE A 75 -6.26 9.65 9.83
CA PHE A 75 -7.06 10.39 8.86
C PHE A 75 -7.03 9.70 7.48
N ILE A 76 -5.83 9.40 6.98
CA ILE A 76 -5.61 8.82 5.66
C ILE A 76 -6.28 7.45 5.51
N LYS A 77 -6.27 6.60 6.56
CA LYS A 77 -6.91 5.27 6.53
C LYS A 77 -8.42 5.31 6.30
N ARG A 78 -9.07 6.45 6.54
CA ARG A 78 -10.52 6.64 6.31
C ARG A 78 -10.85 6.95 4.86
N LEU A 79 -9.85 7.34 4.06
CA LEU A 79 -10.07 7.69 2.66
C LEU A 79 -10.11 6.43 1.80
N PRO A 80 -11.13 6.28 0.92
CA PRO A 80 -11.20 5.15 0.02
C PRO A 80 -10.21 5.32 -1.14
N GLY A 81 -9.72 4.20 -1.67
CA GLY A 81 -8.88 4.18 -2.86
C GLY A 81 -7.47 3.67 -2.64
N ARG A 82 -6.68 3.64 -3.71
CA ARG A 82 -5.31 3.09 -3.72
C ARG A 82 -4.27 4.10 -3.22
N LEU A 83 -4.46 5.38 -3.52
CA LEU A 83 -3.51 6.43 -3.12
C LEU A 83 -3.32 6.53 -1.59
N PRO A 84 -4.39 6.49 -0.77
CA PRO A 84 -4.24 6.44 0.69
C PRO A 84 -3.42 5.25 1.18
N ILE A 85 -3.61 4.08 0.59
CA ILE A 85 -2.83 2.87 0.95
C ILE A 85 -1.34 3.09 0.66
N LEU A 86 -1.01 3.61 -0.53
CA LEU A 86 0.37 3.93 -0.89
C LEU A 86 0.98 4.99 0.04
N ALA A 87 0.21 6.02 0.40
CA ALA A 87 0.66 7.05 1.35
C ALA A 87 0.96 6.45 2.74
N LEU A 88 0.12 5.55 3.24
CA LEU A 88 0.35 4.84 4.51
C LEU A 88 1.60 3.95 4.45
N ILE A 89 1.82 3.24 3.33
CA ILE A 89 3.02 2.43 3.11
C ILE A 89 4.27 3.31 3.16
N VAL A 90 4.27 4.45 2.44
CA VAL A 90 5.42 5.38 2.43
C VAL A 90 5.67 5.94 3.82
N MET A 91 4.64 6.38 4.53
CA MET A 91 4.78 6.90 5.90
C MET A 91 5.37 5.85 6.85
N SER A 92 4.87 4.63 6.81
CA SER A 92 5.37 3.54 7.64
C SER A 92 6.82 3.17 7.29
N LEU A 93 7.16 3.15 6.00
CA LEU A 93 8.52 2.89 5.54
C LEU A 93 9.49 3.98 6.00
N VAL A 94 9.10 5.26 5.89
CA VAL A 94 9.91 6.40 6.37
C VAL A 94 10.15 6.30 7.88
N ALA A 95 9.12 5.99 8.67
CA ALA A 95 9.25 5.82 10.11
C ALA A 95 10.18 4.65 10.47
N SER A 96 10.05 3.51 9.78
CA SER A 96 10.89 2.32 9.99
C SER A 96 12.35 2.56 9.58
N LEU A 97 12.58 3.22 8.44
CA LEU A 97 13.93 3.57 7.98
C LEU A 97 14.59 4.61 8.90
N ARG A 98 13.83 5.58 9.41
CA ARG A 98 14.32 6.53 10.40
C ARG A 98 14.74 5.84 11.69
N TYR A 99 13.92 4.92 12.20
CA TYR A 99 14.28 4.10 13.36
C TYR A 99 15.56 3.30 13.10
N MET A 100 15.66 2.63 11.95
CA MET A 100 16.83 1.83 11.60
C MET A 100 18.10 2.69 11.44
N TYR A 101 17.97 3.88 10.86
CA TYR A 101 19.07 4.84 10.76
C TYR A 101 19.61 5.20 12.16
N TRP A 102 18.74 5.64 13.08
CA TRP A 102 19.11 5.93 14.45
C TRP A 102 19.72 4.70 15.15
N ARG A 103 19.14 3.54 14.97
CA ARG A 103 19.61 2.28 15.54
C ARG A 103 21.04 1.96 15.13
N LEU A 104 21.38 2.17 13.85
CA LEU A 104 22.70 1.87 13.30
C LEU A 104 23.73 2.96 13.57
N THR A 105 23.33 4.22 13.77
CA THR A 105 24.27 5.34 13.99
C THR A 105 24.56 5.59 15.47
N ASP A 106 23.54 5.48 16.34
CA ASP A 106 23.66 6.00 17.71
C ASP A 106 23.65 4.89 18.79
N THR A 107 23.37 3.63 18.43
CA THR A 107 23.14 2.59 19.45
C THR A 107 24.08 1.37 19.38
N LEU A 108 25.11 1.39 18.54
CA LEU A 108 26.05 0.26 18.37
C LEU A 108 27.27 0.33 19.30
N GLY A 109 27.28 1.20 20.30
CA GLY A 109 28.34 1.31 21.30
C GLY A 109 28.25 0.22 22.36
N PHE A 110 28.48 -1.04 21.99
CA PHE A 110 28.41 -2.18 22.91
C PHE A 110 29.70 -2.34 23.67
N GLU A 111 29.63 -2.55 24.99
CA GLU A 111 30.75 -2.83 25.89
C GLU A 111 30.59 -4.25 26.45
N GLY A 112 31.59 -5.08 26.27
CA GLY A 112 31.57 -6.46 26.74
C GLY A 112 31.04 -7.49 25.74
N TRP A 113 31.53 -8.73 25.86
CA TRP A 113 31.26 -9.77 24.86
C TRP A 113 29.81 -10.23 24.79
N LEU A 114 29.12 -10.27 25.95
CA LEU A 114 27.68 -10.61 25.99
C LEU A 114 26.82 -9.52 25.32
N ASP A 115 27.14 -8.25 25.60
CA ASP A 115 26.46 -7.11 25.03
C ASP A 115 26.65 -7.05 23.52
N ILE A 116 27.86 -7.32 23.04
CA ILE A 116 28.17 -7.45 21.61
C ILE A 116 27.34 -8.57 20.97
N MET A 117 27.34 -9.77 21.58
CA MET A 117 26.63 -10.94 21.03
C MET A 117 25.11 -10.68 20.92
N PHE A 118 24.49 -10.23 22.01
CA PHE A 118 23.05 -9.97 22.03
C PHE A 118 22.67 -8.70 21.26
N GLY A 119 23.50 -7.66 21.31
CA GLY A 119 23.27 -6.41 20.61
C GLY A 119 23.29 -6.58 19.09
N TYR A 120 24.30 -7.23 18.53
CA TYR A 120 24.31 -7.55 17.09
C TYR A 120 23.27 -8.59 16.70
N GLY A 121 22.95 -9.56 17.56
CA GLY A 121 21.87 -10.50 17.34
C GLY A 121 20.53 -9.78 17.22
N LEU A 122 20.28 -8.78 18.08
CA LEU A 122 19.08 -7.96 18.02
C LEU A 122 19.02 -7.11 16.73
N VAL A 123 20.13 -6.45 16.36
CA VAL A 123 20.21 -5.68 15.11
C VAL A 123 19.92 -6.55 13.89
N LEU A 124 20.45 -7.78 13.86
CA LEU A 124 20.16 -8.71 12.76
C LEU A 124 18.67 -9.08 12.68
N ALA A 125 18.04 -9.31 13.84
CA ALA A 125 16.59 -9.58 13.91
C ALA A 125 15.77 -8.37 13.44
N GLU A 126 16.18 -7.15 13.79
CA GLU A 126 15.54 -5.91 13.35
C GLU A 126 15.67 -5.69 11.84
N ILE A 127 16.85 -5.97 11.27
CA ILE A 127 17.07 -5.93 9.81
C ILE A 127 16.18 -6.97 9.11
N TYR A 128 16.11 -8.19 9.63
CA TYR A 128 15.23 -9.23 9.10
C TYR A 128 13.76 -8.78 9.13
N ALA A 129 13.29 -8.21 10.25
CA ALA A 129 11.93 -7.69 10.36
C ALA A 129 11.65 -6.57 9.35
N LEU A 130 12.61 -5.66 9.11
CA LEU A 130 12.49 -4.61 8.10
C LEU A 130 12.38 -5.19 6.68
N VAL A 131 13.16 -6.20 6.35
CA VAL A 131 13.11 -6.88 5.04
C VAL A 131 11.73 -7.53 4.83
N VAL A 132 11.22 -8.26 5.84
CA VAL A 132 9.88 -8.87 5.79
C VAL A 132 8.79 -7.80 5.63
N LEU A 133 8.91 -6.68 6.34
CA LEU A 133 7.99 -5.54 6.22
C LEU A 133 7.97 -4.98 4.79
N ILE A 134 9.14 -4.78 4.17
CA ILE A 134 9.26 -4.29 2.79
C ILE A 134 8.58 -5.25 1.82
N PHE A 135 8.80 -6.57 1.94
CA PHE A 135 8.14 -7.57 1.09
C PHE A 135 6.61 -7.55 1.28
N GLY A 136 6.13 -7.41 2.50
CA GLY A 136 4.70 -7.25 2.79
C GLY A 136 4.11 -6.00 2.11
N TYR A 137 4.84 -4.90 2.10
CA TYR A 137 4.41 -3.69 1.41
C TYR A 137 4.42 -3.83 -0.12
N VAL A 138 5.40 -4.52 -0.70
CA VAL A 138 5.41 -4.81 -2.14
C VAL A 138 4.17 -5.61 -2.54
N GLN A 139 3.80 -6.63 -1.77
CA GLN A 139 2.60 -7.43 -2.02
C GLN A 139 1.31 -6.60 -1.89
N THR A 140 1.23 -5.72 -0.89
CA THR A 140 0.07 -4.86 -0.66
C THR A 140 -0.04 -3.74 -1.71
N ALA A 141 1.08 -3.12 -2.09
CA ALA A 141 1.13 -2.05 -3.08
C ALA A 141 0.78 -2.56 -4.49
N TRP A 142 1.09 -3.83 -4.79
CA TRP A 142 0.90 -4.43 -6.10
C TRP A 142 0.02 -5.69 -6.06
N PRO A 143 -1.27 -5.56 -5.71
CA PRO A 143 -2.16 -6.72 -5.67
C PRO A 143 -2.28 -7.34 -7.06
N LEU A 144 -2.07 -8.64 -7.13
CA LEU A 144 -2.18 -9.40 -8.35
C LEU A 144 -3.66 -9.48 -8.77
N ARG A 145 -4.02 -8.71 -9.80
CA ARG A 145 -5.35 -8.78 -10.42
C ARG A 145 -5.32 -9.83 -11.52
N ARG A 146 -5.71 -11.04 -11.20
CA ARG A 146 -5.91 -12.08 -12.21
C ARG A 146 -7.25 -11.83 -12.91
N GLN A 147 -7.24 -11.83 -14.24
CA GLN A 147 -8.48 -11.87 -15.02
C GLN A 147 -9.08 -13.28 -14.85
N PRO A 148 -10.37 -13.38 -14.51
CA PRO A 148 -11.02 -14.68 -14.50
C PRO A 148 -11.01 -15.25 -15.92
N VAL A 149 -10.50 -16.45 -16.06
CA VAL A 149 -10.55 -17.20 -17.33
C VAL A 149 -11.86 -17.99 -17.29
N LEU A 150 -12.76 -17.68 -18.23
CA LEU A 150 -13.99 -18.42 -18.37
C LEU A 150 -13.66 -19.85 -18.83
N LEU A 151 -14.20 -20.83 -18.14
CA LEU A 151 -14.12 -22.22 -18.55
C LEU A 151 -14.92 -22.37 -19.85
N THR A 152 -14.29 -22.93 -20.89
CA THR A 152 -14.93 -23.26 -22.16
C THR A 152 -15.40 -24.70 -22.11
N GLY A 153 -16.57 -24.99 -22.64
CA GLY A 153 -17.18 -26.31 -22.67
C GLY A 153 -18.54 -26.39 -21.94
N ASP A 154 -19.15 -27.56 -21.99
CA ASP A 154 -20.41 -27.78 -21.29
C ASP A 154 -20.16 -27.83 -19.76
N PRO A 155 -20.99 -27.18 -18.91
CA PRO A 155 -20.87 -27.27 -17.45
C PRO A 155 -20.84 -28.70 -16.89
N SER A 156 -21.39 -29.68 -17.61
CA SER A 156 -21.36 -31.10 -17.23
C SER A 156 -19.95 -31.72 -17.31
N ASP A 157 -19.06 -31.15 -18.13
CA ASP A 157 -17.69 -31.63 -18.32
C ASP A 157 -16.70 -30.95 -17.36
N TRP A 158 -17.17 -30.00 -16.53
CA TRP A 158 -16.28 -29.29 -15.62
C TRP A 158 -15.91 -30.16 -14.43
N PRO A 159 -14.63 -30.09 -13.98
CA PRO A 159 -14.18 -30.85 -12.84
C PRO A 159 -14.88 -30.36 -11.56
N THR A 160 -15.24 -31.31 -10.69
CA THR A 160 -15.73 -31.01 -9.35
C THR A 160 -14.58 -30.45 -8.51
N VAL A 161 -14.81 -29.36 -7.79
CA VAL A 161 -13.82 -28.72 -6.92
C VAL A 161 -14.33 -28.74 -5.49
N ASP A 162 -13.56 -29.36 -4.60
CA ASP A 162 -13.82 -29.32 -3.16
C ASP A 162 -13.06 -28.17 -2.53
N VAL A 163 -13.78 -27.27 -1.83
CA VAL A 163 -13.18 -26.13 -1.13
C VAL A 163 -13.14 -26.44 0.37
N PHE A 164 -11.93 -26.62 0.91
CA PHE A 164 -11.71 -26.81 2.33
C PHE A 164 -11.50 -25.45 3.01
N ILE A 165 -12.40 -25.09 3.93
CA ILE A 165 -12.30 -23.90 4.75
C ILE A 165 -11.89 -24.34 6.16
N PRO A 166 -10.60 -24.20 6.55
CA PRO A 166 -10.16 -24.55 7.88
C PRO A 166 -10.76 -23.57 8.90
N THR A 167 -11.47 -24.09 9.88
CA THR A 167 -12.07 -23.30 10.97
C THR A 167 -11.65 -23.92 12.30
N TYR A 168 -11.34 -23.07 13.28
CA TYR A 168 -11.05 -23.48 14.63
C TYR A 168 -11.94 -22.71 15.61
N ASN A 169 -13.03 -23.36 16.05
CA ASN A 169 -13.98 -22.83 17.04
C ASN A 169 -14.48 -21.39 16.75
N GLU A 170 -14.62 -21.06 15.46
CA GLU A 170 -15.11 -19.75 15.04
C GLU A 170 -16.64 -19.68 15.04
N ALA A 171 -17.18 -18.48 15.30
CA ALA A 171 -18.62 -18.27 15.25
C ALA A 171 -19.18 -18.55 13.85
N LEU A 172 -20.31 -19.22 13.76
CA LEU A 172 -20.96 -19.59 12.49
C LEU A 172 -21.21 -18.38 11.57
N SER A 173 -21.39 -17.20 12.13
CA SER A 173 -21.56 -15.94 11.39
C SER A 173 -20.34 -15.58 10.55
N ILE A 174 -19.12 -15.88 11.02
CA ILE A 174 -17.86 -15.63 10.32
C ILE A 174 -17.67 -16.67 9.20
N VAL A 175 -17.86 -17.96 9.55
CA VAL A 175 -17.72 -19.09 8.60
C VAL A 175 -18.73 -18.98 7.45
N LYS A 176 -19.96 -18.57 7.76
CA LYS A 176 -21.04 -18.41 6.78
C LYS A 176 -20.66 -17.40 5.68
N LEU A 177 -20.00 -16.32 6.02
CA LEU A 177 -19.54 -15.33 5.04
C LEU A 177 -18.52 -15.93 4.05
N SER A 178 -17.58 -16.72 4.54
CA SER A 178 -16.57 -17.38 3.70
C SER A 178 -17.22 -18.42 2.76
N ILE A 179 -18.23 -19.15 3.22
CA ILE A 179 -18.98 -20.12 2.39
C ILE A 179 -19.81 -19.43 1.30
N PHE A 180 -20.41 -18.27 1.58
CA PHE A 180 -21.18 -17.54 0.58
C PHE A 180 -20.33 -16.98 -0.56
N VAL A 181 -19.09 -16.57 -0.29
CA VAL A 181 -18.15 -16.05 -1.30
C VAL A 181 -17.64 -17.16 -2.24
N THR A 182 -17.64 -18.42 -1.79
CA THR A 182 -17.20 -19.57 -2.60
C THR A 182 -18.31 -20.20 -3.46
N ARG A 183 -19.57 -19.80 -3.27
CA ARG A 183 -20.68 -20.17 -4.15
C ARG A 183 -20.82 -19.17 -5.28
N VAL A 184 -20.00 -19.33 -6.32
CA VAL A 184 -20.16 -18.63 -7.61
C VAL A 184 -20.57 -19.65 -8.65
#